data_0a77bbf8710da171b101c678d6cc45b7
#
_entry.id   0a77bbf8710da171b101c678d6cc45b7
#
_cell.length_a   1.000
_cell.length_b   1.000
_cell.length_c   1.000
_cell.angle_alpha   90.00
_cell.angle_beta   90.00
_cell.angle_gamma   90.00
#
_symmetry.space_group_name_H-M   'P 1'
#
loop_
_entity.id
_entity.type
_entity.pdbx_description
1 polymer ?
#
loop_
_entity_poly.entity_id
_entity_poly.type
_entity_poly.pdbx_seq_one_letter_code
_entity_poly.pdbx_strand_id
1 'polypeptide(L)'
;FLRSPAGVRDAAKTGVLHRQAVEVLEMIGDPDRCTVMLVTIPEETPVNEMIETSFAIEEELGVHLGPAVVNSVLPDLDDLDHELATLAAESSLDLTDNERTALTTAAGFRAGRLRLQREQLDRLGAVLPLDQIRLPHRFGSSIGPGEIAELATVLTSAIEALPEEGDE
;
A
#
# COMPACT_ATOMS: atom_id res chain seq x y z
N PHE A 1 15.98 -4.87 -11.52
CA PHE A 1 17.00 -3.94 -11.05
C PHE A 1 17.84 -4.54 -9.93
N LEU A 2 17.25 -4.94 -8.79
CA LEU A 2 17.97 -5.49 -7.62
C LEU A 2 18.79 -6.77 -7.91
N ARG A 3 18.44 -7.55 -8.93
CA ARG A 3 19.21 -8.72 -9.39
C ARG A 3 20.47 -8.38 -10.21
N SER A 4 20.59 -7.16 -10.69
CA SER A 4 21.69 -6.78 -11.60
C SER A 4 23.08 -6.96 -10.98
N PRO A 5 23.34 -6.61 -9.71
CA PRO A 5 24.65 -6.84 -9.09
C PRO A 5 25.02 -8.32 -9.02
N ALA A 6 24.08 -9.23 -8.76
CA ALA A 6 24.32 -10.67 -8.75
C ALA A 6 24.74 -11.17 -10.15
N GLY A 7 24.04 -10.71 -11.20
CA GLY A 7 24.42 -11.02 -12.58
C GLY A 7 25.81 -10.51 -12.96
N VAL A 8 26.18 -9.32 -12.51
CA VAL A 8 27.53 -8.77 -12.74
C VAL A 8 28.60 -9.57 -11.99
N ARG A 9 28.36 -9.94 -10.72
CA ARG A 9 29.25 -10.78 -9.92
C ARG A 9 29.50 -12.13 -10.61
N ASP A 10 28.46 -12.76 -11.12
CA ASP A 10 28.53 -14.09 -11.73
C ASP A 10 29.19 -14.06 -13.10
N ALA A 11 29.03 -12.97 -13.86
CA ALA A 11 29.67 -12.77 -15.16
C ALA A 11 31.16 -12.36 -15.03
N ALA A 12 31.47 -11.49 -14.08
CA ALA A 12 32.83 -10.99 -13.84
C ALA A 12 33.47 -11.71 -12.65
N LYS A 13 33.96 -12.92 -12.85
CA LYS A 13 34.48 -13.79 -11.77
C LYS A 13 35.63 -13.20 -10.94
N THR A 14 36.32 -12.19 -11.44
CA THR A 14 37.45 -11.51 -10.77
C THR A 14 37.59 -10.05 -11.24
N GLY A 15 38.33 -9.24 -10.51
CA GLY A 15 38.67 -7.86 -10.88
C GLY A 15 37.80 -6.82 -10.20
N VAL A 16 37.88 -5.58 -10.71
CA VAL A 16 37.19 -4.42 -10.08
C VAL A 16 35.68 -4.56 -10.11
N LEU A 17 35.13 -4.97 -11.25
CA LEU A 17 33.66 -5.14 -11.39
C LEU A 17 33.10 -6.20 -10.47
N HIS A 18 33.82 -7.32 -10.27
CA HIS A 18 33.44 -8.36 -9.30
C HIS A 18 33.38 -7.79 -7.88
N ARG A 19 34.44 -7.08 -7.44
CA ARG A 19 34.47 -6.49 -6.10
C ARG A 19 33.34 -5.49 -5.87
N GLN A 20 33.13 -4.59 -6.84
CA GLN A 20 32.01 -3.62 -6.74
C GLN A 20 30.64 -4.30 -6.68
N ALA A 21 30.44 -5.37 -7.46
CA ALA A 21 29.19 -6.12 -7.40
C ALA A 21 28.99 -6.80 -6.03
N VAL A 22 30.05 -7.35 -5.43
CA VAL A 22 30.02 -7.94 -4.07
C VAL A 22 29.72 -6.86 -3.03
N GLU A 23 30.39 -5.72 -3.07
CA GLU A 23 30.15 -4.60 -2.15
C GLU A 23 28.70 -4.09 -2.23
N VAL A 24 28.12 -4.02 -3.43
CA VAL A 24 26.71 -3.65 -3.59
C VAL A 24 25.77 -4.72 -3.03
N LEU A 25 26.05 -6.01 -3.26
CA LEU A 25 25.25 -7.10 -2.72
C LEU A 25 25.30 -7.13 -1.19
N GLU A 26 26.47 -6.91 -0.60
CA GLU A 26 26.64 -6.78 0.85
C GLU A 26 25.85 -5.59 1.40
N MET A 27 25.84 -4.45 0.70
CA MET A 27 25.10 -3.27 1.10
C MET A 27 23.58 -3.49 1.06
N ILE A 28 23.06 -4.09 -0.02
CA ILE A 28 21.60 -4.30 -0.16
C ILE A 28 21.07 -5.46 0.71
N GLY A 29 21.94 -6.40 1.10
CA GLY A 29 21.60 -7.49 2.01
C GLY A 29 21.75 -7.15 3.50
N ASP A 30 22.28 -5.97 3.82
CA ASP A 30 22.47 -5.49 5.18
C ASP A 30 21.22 -4.69 5.62
N PRO A 31 20.40 -5.18 6.56
CA PRO A 31 19.18 -4.52 7.01
C PRO A 31 19.42 -3.14 7.63
N ASP A 32 20.59 -2.93 8.26
CA ASP A 32 20.94 -1.63 8.84
C ASP A 32 21.25 -0.56 7.78
N ARG A 33 21.49 -0.98 6.53
CA ARG A 33 21.91 -0.11 5.42
C ARG A 33 20.88 0.00 4.30
N CYS A 34 20.08 -1.03 4.11
CA CYS A 34 19.13 -1.09 3.00
C CYS A 34 17.88 -1.90 3.38
N THR A 35 16.75 -1.23 3.36
CA THR A 35 15.43 -1.84 3.53
C THR A 35 14.57 -1.48 2.32
N VAL A 36 13.87 -2.44 1.76
CA VAL A 36 12.96 -2.20 0.63
C VAL A 36 11.53 -2.08 1.13
N MET A 37 10.90 -0.95 0.86
CA MET A 37 9.48 -0.73 1.09
C MET A 37 8.71 -0.94 -0.21
N LEU A 38 7.76 -1.87 -0.20
CA LEU A 38 6.86 -2.09 -1.33
C LEU A 38 5.61 -1.21 -1.20
N VAL A 39 5.15 -0.68 -2.32
CA VAL A 39 3.95 0.17 -2.37
C VAL A 39 2.92 -0.47 -3.28
N THR A 40 1.69 -0.60 -2.79
CA THR A 40 0.55 -1.12 -3.55
C THR A 40 -0.69 -0.22 -3.41
N ILE A 41 -1.76 -0.58 -4.09
CA ILE A 41 -3.12 -0.08 -3.86
C ILE A 41 -4.01 -1.27 -3.45
N PRO A 42 -5.11 -1.04 -2.71
CA PRO A 42 -5.94 -2.13 -2.16
C PRO A 42 -6.88 -2.71 -3.22
N GLU A 43 -6.30 -3.26 -4.28
CA GLU A 43 -6.97 -3.94 -5.39
C GLU A 43 -6.36 -5.31 -5.62
N GLU A 44 -7.11 -6.25 -6.21
CA GLU A 44 -6.72 -7.66 -6.30
C GLU A 44 -5.38 -7.87 -7.01
N THR A 45 -5.21 -7.31 -8.21
CA THR A 45 -3.98 -7.48 -9.00
C THR A 45 -2.76 -6.84 -8.33
N PRO A 46 -2.79 -5.56 -7.89
CA PRO A 46 -1.64 -4.96 -7.21
C PRO A 46 -1.26 -5.65 -5.90
N VAL A 47 -2.23 -6.17 -5.15
CA VAL A 47 -1.95 -6.93 -3.92
C VAL A 47 -1.29 -8.27 -4.27
N ASN A 48 -1.74 -8.98 -5.31
CA ASN A 48 -1.07 -10.19 -5.79
C ASN A 48 0.37 -9.91 -6.22
N GLU A 49 0.58 -8.86 -7.01
CA GLU A 49 1.91 -8.46 -7.47
C GLU A 49 2.85 -8.09 -6.31
N MET A 50 2.33 -7.42 -5.28
CA MET A 50 3.11 -7.14 -4.08
C MET A 50 3.52 -8.43 -3.36
N ILE A 51 2.58 -9.35 -3.13
CA ILE A 51 2.85 -10.63 -2.47
C ILE A 51 3.91 -11.42 -3.24
N GLU A 52 3.76 -11.57 -4.55
CA GLU A 52 4.73 -12.30 -5.39
C GLU A 52 6.11 -11.61 -5.39
N THR A 53 6.13 -10.28 -5.43
CA THR A 53 7.36 -9.49 -5.42
C THR A 53 8.08 -9.59 -4.08
N SER A 54 7.35 -9.57 -2.96
CA SER A 54 7.95 -9.69 -1.62
C SER A 54 8.68 -11.03 -1.45
N PHE A 55 8.05 -12.15 -1.80
CA PHE A 55 8.69 -13.46 -1.76
C PHE A 55 9.92 -13.52 -2.68
N ALA A 56 9.83 -12.95 -3.88
CA ALA A 56 10.97 -12.94 -4.80
C ALA A 56 12.14 -12.08 -4.28
N ILE A 57 11.88 -10.99 -3.55
CA ILE A 57 12.92 -10.14 -2.94
C ILE A 57 13.58 -10.87 -1.77
N GLU A 58 12.82 -11.48 -0.87
CA GLU A 58 13.35 -12.18 0.28
C GLU A 58 14.07 -13.47 -0.10
N GLU A 59 13.42 -14.36 -0.88
CA GLU A 59 13.95 -15.68 -1.18
C GLU A 59 15.11 -15.66 -2.19
N GLU A 60 15.04 -14.79 -3.20
CA GLU A 60 16.01 -14.79 -4.29
C GLU A 60 17.14 -13.78 -4.11
N LEU A 61 16.91 -12.69 -3.38
CA LEU A 61 17.87 -11.62 -3.21
C LEU A 61 18.38 -11.48 -1.78
N GLY A 62 17.66 -12.02 -0.80
CA GLY A 62 18.00 -11.88 0.62
C GLY A 62 18.00 -10.43 1.08
N VAL A 63 17.13 -9.60 0.47
CA VAL A 63 17.00 -8.17 0.82
C VAL A 63 15.89 -8.03 1.84
N HIS A 64 16.15 -7.25 2.89
CA HIS A 64 15.19 -7.01 3.96
C HIS A 64 14.00 -6.17 3.48
N LEU A 65 12.78 -6.59 3.85
CA LEU A 65 11.55 -5.86 3.58
C LEU A 65 11.13 -5.06 4.81
N GLY A 66 10.88 -3.79 4.62
CA GLY A 66 10.20 -2.95 5.59
C GLY A 66 8.67 -3.04 5.46
N PRO A 67 7.94 -2.14 6.13
CA PRO A 67 6.48 -2.15 6.13
C PRO A 67 5.91 -2.03 4.72
N ALA A 68 4.77 -2.69 4.49
CA ALA A 68 4.01 -2.59 3.26
C ALA A 68 3.22 -1.28 3.22
N VAL A 69 3.43 -0.45 2.20
CA VAL A 69 2.67 0.80 2.04
C VAL A 69 1.47 0.55 1.13
N VAL A 70 0.27 0.71 1.67
CA VAL A 70 -0.96 0.63 0.89
C VAL A 70 -1.47 2.04 0.62
N ASN A 71 -1.32 2.48 -0.62
CA ASN A 71 -1.75 3.81 -1.06
C ASN A 71 -3.22 3.82 -1.51
N SER A 72 -3.82 5.01 -1.54
CA SER A 72 -5.19 5.24 -2.01
C SER A 72 -6.27 4.47 -1.23
N VAL A 73 -6.09 4.30 0.06
CA VAL A 73 -7.08 3.68 0.93
C VAL A 73 -8.27 4.63 1.10
N LEU A 74 -9.44 4.19 0.64
CA LEU A 74 -10.69 4.95 0.78
C LEU A 74 -11.10 5.00 2.26
N PRO A 75 -11.53 6.14 2.78
CA PRO A 75 -12.06 6.23 4.14
C PRO A 75 -13.31 5.37 4.28
N ASP A 76 -13.44 4.73 5.43
CA ASP A 76 -14.69 4.07 5.79
C ASP A 76 -15.81 5.11 5.92
N LEU A 77 -17.02 4.72 5.55
CA LEU A 77 -18.23 5.52 5.67
C LEU A 77 -19.24 4.66 6.42
N ASP A 78 -19.48 5.02 7.67
CA ASP A 78 -20.26 4.21 8.62
C ASP A 78 -21.74 4.10 8.23
N ASP A 79 -22.27 5.04 7.44
CA ASP A 79 -23.70 5.14 7.11
C ASP A 79 -24.08 4.67 5.70
N LEU A 80 -23.18 4.04 4.95
CA LEU A 80 -23.50 3.56 3.59
C LEU A 80 -24.51 2.42 3.55
N ASP A 81 -24.65 1.70 4.66
CA ASP A 81 -25.59 0.59 4.81
C ASP A 81 -27.00 1.04 5.25
N HIS A 82 -27.17 2.32 5.62
CA HIS A 82 -28.47 2.89 5.94
C HIS A 82 -29.28 3.16 4.68
N GLU A 83 -30.57 2.88 4.74
CA GLU A 83 -31.47 3.22 3.61
C GLU A 83 -31.40 4.73 3.37
N LEU A 84 -31.08 5.14 2.15
CA LEU A 84 -31.01 6.55 1.72
C LEU A 84 -32.32 7.32 2.03
N ALA A 85 -33.47 6.61 2.07
CA ALA A 85 -34.73 7.18 2.48
C ALA A 85 -34.73 7.67 3.93
N THR A 86 -34.07 6.92 4.83
CA THR A 86 -33.94 7.28 6.26
C THR A 86 -33.00 8.49 6.39
N LEU A 87 -31.84 8.46 5.72
CA LEU A 87 -30.88 9.57 5.74
C LEU A 87 -31.46 10.86 5.12
N ALA A 88 -32.21 10.76 4.03
CA ALA A 88 -32.87 11.90 3.43
C ALA A 88 -33.97 12.50 4.34
N ALA A 89 -34.73 11.65 5.04
CA ALA A 89 -35.75 12.09 6.00
C ALA A 89 -35.09 12.79 7.22
N GLU A 90 -34.02 12.22 7.76
CA GLU A 90 -33.28 12.79 8.87
C GLU A 90 -32.61 14.13 8.52
N SER A 91 -32.14 14.25 7.27
CA SER A 91 -31.50 15.47 6.74
C SER A 91 -32.51 16.49 6.20
N SER A 92 -33.81 16.21 6.25
CA SER A 92 -34.87 17.05 5.70
C SER A 92 -34.68 17.37 4.20
N LEU A 93 -34.10 16.43 3.44
CA LEU A 93 -33.89 16.58 2.00
C LEU A 93 -35.06 16.02 1.21
N ASP A 94 -35.66 16.85 0.35
CA ASP A 94 -36.70 16.42 -0.59
C ASP A 94 -36.03 15.98 -1.91
N LEU A 95 -35.81 14.67 -2.05
CA LEU A 95 -35.16 14.07 -3.22
C LEU A 95 -36.20 13.63 -4.24
N THR A 96 -36.00 14.01 -5.49
CA THR A 96 -36.72 13.44 -6.61
C THR A 96 -36.40 11.95 -6.80
N ASP A 97 -37.23 11.19 -7.49
CA ASP A 97 -37.00 9.77 -7.76
C ASP A 97 -35.71 9.51 -8.52
N ASN A 98 -35.34 10.42 -9.43
CA ASN A 98 -34.08 10.32 -10.17
C ASN A 98 -32.85 10.53 -9.27
N GLU A 99 -32.91 11.52 -8.37
CA GLU A 99 -31.82 11.79 -7.41
C GLU A 99 -31.69 10.64 -6.41
N ARG A 100 -32.80 10.11 -5.93
CA ARG A 100 -32.82 8.93 -5.07
C ARG A 100 -32.16 7.73 -5.75
N THR A 101 -32.52 7.44 -6.98
CA THR A 101 -31.95 6.34 -7.77
C THR A 101 -30.45 6.54 -8.00
N ALA A 102 -30.03 7.74 -8.36
CA ALA A 102 -28.62 8.08 -8.57
C ALA A 102 -27.80 7.90 -7.28
N LEU A 103 -28.29 8.41 -6.15
CA LEU A 103 -27.63 8.28 -4.86
C LEU A 103 -27.56 6.82 -4.38
N THR A 104 -28.63 6.05 -4.54
CA THR A 104 -28.65 4.62 -4.21
C THR A 104 -27.61 3.86 -5.03
N THR A 105 -27.51 4.15 -6.32
CA THR A 105 -26.53 3.53 -7.20
C THR A 105 -25.11 3.89 -6.79
N ALA A 106 -24.85 5.17 -6.49
CA ALA A 106 -23.54 5.66 -6.07
C ALA A 106 -23.13 5.06 -4.71
N ALA A 107 -24.07 4.99 -3.74
CA ALA A 107 -23.82 4.37 -2.44
C ALA A 107 -23.51 2.88 -2.58
N GLY A 108 -24.27 2.15 -3.38
CA GLY A 108 -24.03 0.73 -3.66
C GLY A 108 -22.66 0.49 -4.31
N PHE A 109 -22.28 1.33 -5.27
CA PHE A 109 -20.95 1.27 -5.88
C PHE A 109 -19.84 1.53 -4.83
N ARG A 110 -20.02 2.55 -4.00
CA ARG A 110 -19.06 2.89 -2.95
C ARG A 110 -18.93 1.76 -1.92
N ALA A 111 -20.03 1.20 -1.45
CA ALA A 111 -20.06 0.07 -0.52
C ALA A 111 -19.33 -1.15 -1.11
N GLY A 112 -19.58 -1.45 -2.39
CA GLY A 112 -18.87 -2.51 -3.11
C GLY A 112 -17.36 -2.29 -3.15
N ARG A 113 -16.90 -1.07 -3.43
CA ARG A 113 -15.47 -0.72 -3.43
C ARG A 113 -14.83 -0.86 -2.05
N LEU A 114 -15.51 -0.41 -0.98
CA LEU A 114 -15.02 -0.54 0.40
C LEU A 114 -14.92 -2.00 0.83
N ARG A 115 -15.89 -2.84 0.45
CA ARG A 115 -15.83 -4.28 0.71
C ARG A 115 -14.62 -4.92 0.05
N LEU A 116 -14.42 -4.71 -1.25
CA LEU A 116 -13.26 -5.22 -1.98
C LEU A 116 -11.94 -4.73 -1.37
N GLN A 117 -11.87 -3.46 -0.99
CA GLN A 117 -10.69 -2.91 -0.31
C GLN A 117 -10.40 -3.66 1.00
N ARG A 118 -11.40 -3.87 1.87
CA ARG A 118 -11.22 -4.60 3.14
C ARG A 118 -10.74 -6.02 2.87
N GLU A 119 -11.36 -6.73 1.93
CA GLU A 119 -10.95 -8.08 1.52
C GLU A 119 -9.47 -8.14 1.10
N GLN A 120 -8.98 -7.15 0.35
CA GLN A 120 -7.59 -7.11 -0.09
C GLN A 120 -6.61 -6.71 1.04
N LEU A 121 -7.00 -5.79 1.93
CA LEU A 121 -6.20 -5.43 3.10
C LEU A 121 -6.05 -6.60 4.08
N ASP A 122 -7.14 -7.32 4.35
CA ASP A 122 -7.17 -8.49 5.23
C ASP A 122 -6.31 -9.62 4.64
N ARG A 123 -6.44 -9.84 3.33
CA ARG A 123 -5.64 -10.83 2.60
C ARG A 123 -4.15 -10.49 2.63
N LEU A 124 -3.78 -9.24 2.39
CA LEU A 124 -2.40 -8.79 2.46
C LEU A 124 -1.81 -9.06 3.85
N GLY A 125 -2.53 -8.69 4.91
CA GLY A 125 -2.09 -8.93 6.29
C GLY A 125 -2.04 -10.42 6.68
N ALA A 126 -2.87 -11.25 6.08
CA ALA A 126 -2.85 -12.70 6.34
C ALA A 126 -1.69 -13.43 5.64
N VAL A 127 -1.21 -12.90 4.52
CA VAL A 127 -0.17 -13.56 3.69
C VAL A 127 1.22 -12.98 3.95
N LEU A 128 1.32 -11.67 4.14
CA LEU A 128 2.58 -11.00 4.45
C LEU A 128 2.58 -10.52 5.90
N PRO A 129 3.46 -11.07 6.75
CA PRO A 129 3.61 -10.65 8.16
C PRO A 129 4.42 -9.35 8.26
N LEU A 130 4.06 -8.35 7.45
CA LEU A 130 4.65 -7.01 7.44
C LEU A 130 3.64 -6.00 7.98
N ASP A 131 4.12 -5.04 8.74
CA ASP A 131 3.29 -3.90 9.13
C ASP A 131 2.75 -3.16 7.92
N GLN A 132 1.48 -2.70 8.01
CA GLN A 132 0.83 -1.99 6.92
C GLN A 132 0.72 -0.50 7.22
N ILE A 133 1.37 0.32 6.40
CA ILE A 133 1.16 1.78 6.40
C ILE A 133 0.10 2.12 5.36
N ARG A 134 -1.02 2.71 5.81
CA ARG A 134 -2.17 3.04 4.96
C ARG A 134 -2.21 4.52 4.66
N LEU A 135 -2.03 4.88 3.37
CA LEU A 135 -2.13 6.26 2.90
C LEU A 135 -3.53 6.53 2.35
N PRO A 136 -4.19 7.62 2.78
CA PRO A 136 -5.57 7.89 2.41
C PRO A 136 -5.70 8.25 0.93
N HIS A 137 -6.80 7.81 0.32
CA HIS A 137 -7.18 8.25 -1.01
C HIS A 137 -7.46 9.76 -1.03
N ARG A 138 -6.94 10.45 -2.03
CA ARG A 138 -7.18 11.88 -2.26
C ARG A 138 -8.21 12.07 -3.34
N PHE A 139 -9.31 12.73 -2.98
CA PHE A 139 -10.38 13.10 -3.91
C PHE A 139 -10.02 14.44 -4.55
N GLY A 140 -9.74 14.44 -5.83
CA GLY A 140 -9.40 15.65 -6.56
C GLY A 140 -9.00 15.34 -8.00
N SER A 141 -9.03 16.36 -8.86
CA SER A 141 -8.61 16.22 -10.26
C SER A 141 -7.08 16.27 -10.44
N SER A 142 -6.35 16.69 -9.41
CA SER A 142 -4.88 16.79 -9.41
C SER A 142 -4.35 16.69 -7.99
N ILE A 143 -3.14 16.15 -7.85
CA ILE A 143 -2.39 16.13 -6.60
C ILE A 143 -1.34 17.23 -6.69
N GLY A 144 -1.41 18.21 -5.79
CA GLY A 144 -0.49 19.33 -5.69
C GLY A 144 0.48 19.19 -4.51
N PRO A 145 1.37 20.18 -4.29
CA PRO A 145 2.32 20.16 -3.18
C PRO A 145 1.68 20.03 -1.79
N GLY A 146 0.46 20.57 -1.61
CA GLY A 146 -0.29 20.48 -0.34
C GLY A 146 -0.68 19.05 -0.02
N GLU A 147 -1.31 18.35 -0.95
CA GLU A 147 -1.73 16.95 -0.80
C GLU A 147 -0.51 16.02 -0.61
N ILE A 148 0.60 16.31 -1.29
CA ILE A 148 1.85 15.56 -1.10
C ILE A 148 2.40 15.77 0.32
N ALA A 149 2.40 16.99 0.84
CA ALA A 149 2.85 17.30 2.20
C ALA A 149 1.99 16.59 3.26
N GLU A 150 0.66 16.54 3.05
CA GLU A 150 -0.23 15.80 3.94
C GLU A 150 0.03 14.29 3.90
N LEU A 151 0.22 13.69 2.71
CA LEU A 151 0.57 12.27 2.60
C LEU A 151 1.93 11.97 3.23
N ALA A 152 2.91 12.85 3.07
CA ALA A 152 4.21 12.73 3.72
C ALA A 152 4.09 12.76 5.25
N THR A 153 3.24 13.63 5.79
CA THR A 153 2.99 13.69 7.24
C THR A 153 2.38 12.37 7.74
N VAL A 154 1.38 11.84 7.03
CA VAL A 154 0.77 10.55 7.39
C VAL A 154 1.79 9.42 7.35
N LEU A 155 2.61 9.36 6.30
CA LEU A 155 3.67 8.35 6.15
C LEU A 155 4.69 8.44 7.29
N THR A 156 5.20 9.64 7.58
CA THR A 156 6.18 9.84 8.65
C THR A 156 5.63 9.43 10.01
N SER A 157 4.41 9.89 10.34
CA SER A 157 3.77 9.52 11.63
C SER A 157 3.51 8.03 11.74
N ALA A 158 3.18 7.37 10.64
CA ALA A 158 2.98 5.92 10.64
C ALA A 158 4.31 5.16 10.83
N ILE A 159 5.39 5.62 10.22
CA ILE A 159 6.74 5.04 10.43
C ILE A 159 7.17 5.21 11.88
N GLU A 160 6.98 6.39 12.47
CA GLU A 160 7.32 6.67 13.87
C GLU A 160 6.51 5.84 14.88
N ALA A 161 5.34 5.36 14.47
CA ALA A 161 4.45 4.52 15.30
C ALA A 161 4.72 3.01 15.14
N LEU A 162 5.62 2.60 14.24
CA LEU A 162 5.99 1.19 14.11
C LEU A 162 6.70 0.71 15.38
N PRO A 163 6.51 -0.57 15.77
CA PRO A 163 7.26 -1.14 16.88
C PRO A 163 8.77 -1.11 16.55
N GLU A 164 9.60 -0.83 17.56
CA GLU A 164 11.05 -0.95 17.39
C GLU A 164 11.42 -2.43 17.17
N GLU A 165 12.16 -2.73 16.10
CA GLU A 165 12.66 -4.08 15.85
C GLU A 165 13.62 -4.46 16.97
N GLY A 166 13.19 -5.28 17.92
CA GLY A 166 14.09 -5.78 18.94
C GLY A 166 13.51 -6.16 20.31
N ASP A 167 12.21 -6.15 20.51
CA ASP A 167 11.58 -6.49 21.81
C ASP A 167 10.88 -7.88 21.82
N GLU A 168 11.50 -8.90 21.20
CA GLU A 168 11.14 -10.31 21.41
C GLU A 168 12.35 -11.14 21.83
#